data_1c0d3de541addcb19661155c7c85ce41
#
_entry.id   1c0d3de541addcb19661155c7c85ce41
#
_cell.length_a   1.000
_cell.length_b   1.000
_cell.length_c   1.000
_cell.angle_alpha   90.00
_cell.angle_beta   90.00
_cell.angle_gamma   90.00
#
_symmetry.space_group_name_H-M   'P 1'
#
loop_
_entity.id
_entity.type
_entity.pdbx_description
1 polymer ?
#
loop_
_entity_poly.entity_id
_entity_poly.type
_entity_poly.pdbx_seq_one_letter_code
_entity_poly.pdbx_strand_id
1 'polypeptide(L)'
;DIEGDAEHINPWDIGMELTRPARGLKLWLTLQVLGTDLIGSAIEHGFDLAVWAEEALRDLDHWEIVSKAQLAMVNFRYTSEDLTEEETDLLNEKVSEKILASGYAAIFTTVLNGKKVLRICALHPETTRDDMRTTIHILDAFAREIHSSIKKERLPEK
;
A
#
# COMPACT_ATOMS: atom_id res chain seq x y z
N ASP A 1 -34.68 -12.37 -34.66
CA ASP A 1 -34.02 -11.08 -34.80
C ASP A 1 -34.80 -10.09 -33.95
N ILE A 2 -34.22 -9.69 -32.82
CA ILE A 2 -34.73 -8.58 -32.00
C ILE A 2 -34.07 -7.35 -32.56
N GLU A 3 -34.69 -6.70 -33.53
CA GLU A 3 -34.31 -5.38 -33.96
C GLU A 3 -34.51 -4.42 -32.77
N GLY A 4 -33.42 -4.00 -32.15
CA GLY A 4 -33.46 -3.03 -31.09
C GLY A 4 -33.95 -1.69 -31.64
N ASP A 5 -34.88 -1.06 -30.94
CA ASP A 5 -35.36 0.28 -31.22
C ASP A 5 -34.15 1.25 -31.16
N ALA A 6 -33.97 2.09 -32.17
CA ALA A 6 -32.81 2.96 -32.31
C ALA A 6 -32.59 3.95 -31.10
N GLU A 7 -33.62 4.06 -30.24
CA GLU A 7 -33.54 4.86 -28.99
C GLU A 7 -33.01 4.08 -27.78
N HIS A 8 -32.93 2.75 -27.85
CA HIS A 8 -32.51 1.92 -26.71
C HIS A 8 -31.32 1.04 -27.11
N ILE A 9 -30.10 1.50 -26.76
CA ILE A 9 -28.89 0.73 -26.94
C ILE A 9 -28.83 -0.37 -25.89
N ASN A 10 -28.88 -1.63 -26.33
CA ASN A 10 -28.72 -2.76 -25.41
C ASN A 10 -27.24 -3.03 -25.12
N PRO A 11 -26.90 -3.51 -23.93
CA PRO A 11 -25.51 -3.84 -23.57
C PRO A 11 -24.80 -4.79 -24.53
N TRP A 12 -25.51 -5.69 -25.20
CA TRP A 12 -24.94 -6.63 -26.18
C TRP A 12 -24.63 -6.00 -27.53
N ASP A 13 -25.23 -4.82 -27.85
CA ASP A 13 -24.94 -4.11 -29.11
C ASP A 13 -23.57 -3.43 -29.13
N ILE A 14 -23.03 -3.14 -27.93
CA ILE A 14 -21.76 -2.42 -27.73
C ILE A 14 -20.67 -3.25 -27.07
N GLY A 15 -20.90 -4.55 -26.81
CA GLY A 15 -19.92 -5.41 -26.14
C GLY A 15 -19.93 -6.82 -26.72
N MET A 16 -18.78 -7.52 -26.60
CA MET A 16 -18.62 -8.89 -27.08
C MET A 16 -19.34 -9.94 -26.23
N GLU A 17 -19.78 -9.59 -25.01
CA GLU A 17 -20.46 -10.50 -24.08
C GLU A 17 -21.97 -10.36 -24.20
N LEU A 18 -22.65 -11.42 -24.62
CA LEU A 18 -24.13 -11.49 -24.68
C LEU A 18 -24.72 -11.51 -23.27
N THR A 19 -24.11 -12.26 -22.37
CA THR A 19 -24.52 -12.37 -20.95
C THR A 19 -23.46 -11.78 -20.06
N ARG A 20 -23.81 -10.76 -19.28
CA ARG A 20 -22.86 -10.09 -18.37
C ARG A 20 -23.16 -10.43 -16.92
N PRO A 21 -22.14 -10.69 -16.08
CA PRO A 21 -22.36 -10.83 -14.65
C PRO A 21 -22.84 -9.49 -14.05
N ALA A 22 -23.81 -9.55 -13.15
CA ALA A 22 -24.35 -8.39 -12.44
C ALA A 22 -23.34 -7.87 -11.39
N ARG A 23 -22.20 -7.33 -11.86
CA ARG A 23 -21.07 -6.93 -11.00
C ARG A 23 -21.45 -5.86 -9.97
N GLY A 24 -22.40 -4.99 -10.31
CA GLY A 24 -22.93 -3.97 -9.40
C GLY A 24 -23.75 -4.52 -8.24
N LEU A 25 -24.24 -5.78 -8.33
CA LEU A 25 -25.08 -6.37 -7.31
C LEU A 25 -24.35 -6.52 -5.96
N LYS A 26 -23.04 -6.84 -5.99
CA LYS A 26 -22.23 -6.94 -4.77
C LYS A 26 -22.17 -5.60 -4.05
N LEU A 27 -21.86 -4.53 -4.77
CA LEU A 27 -21.81 -3.18 -4.19
C LEU A 27 -23.17 -2.75 -3.67
N TRP A 28 -24.25 -2.99 -4.45
CA TRP A 28 -25.61 -2.68 -4.03
C TRP A 28 -26.01 -3.40 -2.75
N LEU A 29 -25.74 -4.72 -2.64
CA LEU A 29 -26.00 -5.49 -1.44
C LEU A 29 -25.17 -5.00 -0.25
N THR A 30 -23.89 -4.68 -0.46
CA THR A 30 -23.04 -4.11 0.59
C THR A 30 -23.62 -2.80 1.14
N LEU A 31 -24.06 -1.89 0.25
CA LEU A 31 -24.71 -0.64 0.63
C LEU A 31 -26.03 -0.86 1.37
N GLN A 32 -26.82 -1.87 0.95
CA GLN A 32 -28.09 -2.17 1.61
C GLN A 32 -27.89 -2.77 3.02
N VAL A 33 -26.86 -3.58 3.21
CA VAL A 33 -26.59 -4.26 4.50
C VAL A 33 -25.87 -3.34 5.48
N LEU A 34 -24.85 -2.63 5.03
CA LEU A 34 -23.97 -1.81 5.88
C LEU A 34 -24.44 -0.36 6.00
N GLY A 35 -25.17 0.14 5.01
CA GLY A 35 -25.50 1.57 4.89
C GLY A 35 -24.33 2.42 4.44
N THR A 36 -24.62 3.63 4.01
CA THR A 36 -23.61 4.60 3.51
C THR A 36 -22.74 5.15 4.61
N ASP A 37 -23.29 5.33 5.82
CA ASP A 37 -22.58 5.96 6.94
C ASP A 37 -21.45 5.07 7.47
N LEU A 38 -21.71 3.76 7.62
CA LEU A 38 -20.67 2.81 8.03
C LEU A 38 -19.58 2.69 6.96
N ILE A 39 -19.94 2.68 5.69
CA ILE A 39 -18.96 2.66 4.59
C ILE A 39 -18.16 3.95 4.56
N GLY A 40 -18.80 5.12 4.75
CA GLY A 40 -18.11 6.39 4.87
C GLY A 40 -17.09 6.39 6.00
N SER A 41 -17.51 5.96 7.20
CA SER A 41 -16.61 5.87 8.37
C SER A 41 -15.43 4.91 8.14
N ALA A 42 -15.65 3.79 7.45
CA ALA A 42 -14.56 2.85 7.12
C ALA A 42 -13.55 3.47 6.14
N ILE A 43 -14.00 4.28 5.19
CA ILE A 43 -13.14 5.02 4.25
C ILE A 43 -12.33 6.09 5.00
N GLU A 44 -12.97 6.90 5.86
CA GLU A 44 -12.31 7.90 6.70
C GLU A 44 -11.26 7.27 7.60
N HIS A 45 -11.59 6.14 8.24
CA HIS A 45 -10.62 5.38 9.03
C HIS A 45 -9.39 4.96 8.23
N GLY A 46 -9.56 4.53 6.96
CA GLY A 46 -8.44 4.24 6.07
C GLY A 46 -7.53 5.46 5.84
N PHE A 47 -8.09 6.67 5.79
CA PHE A 47 -7.31 7.91 5.69
C PHE A 47 -6.49 8.17 6.96
N ASP A 48 -7.11 7.98 8.13
CA ASP A 48 -6.44 8.11 9.42
C ASP A 48 -5.28 7.11 9.57
N LEU A 49 -5.46 5.87 9.13
CA LEU A 49 -4.40 4.86 9.14
C LEU A 49 -3.16 5.29 8.36
N ALA A 50 -3.35 5.89 7.17
CA ALA A 50 -2.23 6.39 6.37
C ALA A 50 -1.51 7.58 7.05
N VAL A 51 -2.27 8.46 7.70
CA VAL A 51 -1.73 9.59 8.48
C VAL A 51 -0.92 9.07 9.67
N TRP A 52 -1.45 8.12 10.44
CA TRP A 52 -0.73 7.52 11.58
C TRP A 52 0.54 6.77 11.16
N ALA A 53 0.53 6.13 9.97
CA ALA A 53 1.73 5.54 9.42
C ALA A 53 2.80 6.61 9.10
N GLU A 54 2.40 7.72 8.45
CA GLU A 54 3.29 8.83 8.16
C GLU A 54 3.86 9.47 9.44
N GLU A 55 3.02 9.71 10.44
CA GLU A 55 3.45 10.22 11.74
C GLU A 55 4.51 9.32 12.37
N ALA A 56 4.25 8.00 12.44
CA ALA A 56 5.17 7.04 13.01
C ALA A 56 6.51 6.96 12.24
N LEU A 57 6.47 7.09 10.91
CA LEU A 57 7.70 7.14 10.09
C LEU A 57 8.51 8.41 10.33
N ARG A 58 7.84 9.56 10.52
CA ARG A 58 8.52 10.85 10.79
C ARG A 58 9.21 10.90 12.15
N ASP A 59 8.77 10.08 13.10
CA ASP A 59 9.40 9.96 14.42
C ASP A 59 10.67 9.10 14.41
N LEU A 60 10.99 8.47 13.26
CA LEU A 60 12.15 7.61 13.10
C LEU A 60 13.18 8.21 12.15
N ASP A 61 14.47 7.95 12.45
CA ASP A 61 15.57 8.33 11.58
C ASP A 61 15.60 7.48 10.30
N HIS A 62 16.15 8.04 9.23
CA HIS A 62 16.40 7.36 7.96
C HIS A 62 15.15 7.05 7.12
N TRP A 63 13.98 7.55 7.47
CA TRP A 63 12.76 7.37 6.66
C TRP A 63 12.38 8.65 5.92
N GLU A 64 12.43 8.60 4.60
CA GLU A 64 11.98 9.66 3.70
C GLU A 64 10.51 9.43 3.31
N ILE A 65 9.65 10.43 3.54
CA ILE A 65 8.28 10.43 3.01
C ILE A 65 8.34 10.96 1.58
N VAL A 66 8.20 10.05 0.60
CA VAL A 66 8.27 10.38 -0.82
C VAL A 66 6.96 11.00 -1.32
N SER A 67 5.83 10.50 -0.85
CA SER A 67 4.54 11.19 -0.98
C SER A 67 3.80 11.12 0.34
N LYS A 68 3.29 12.28 0.78
CA LYS A 68 2.51 12.39 2.02
C LYS A 68 1.29 11.48 1.98
N ALA A 69 0.77 11.15 3.17
CA ALA A 69 -0.48 10.44 3.30
C ALA A 69 -1.59 11.13 2.53
N GLN A 70 -2.18 10.41 1.58
CA GLN A 70 -3.30 10.88 0.77
C GLN A 70 -4.25 9.71 0.53
N LEU A 71 -5.53 9.94 0.80
CA LEU A 71 -6.50 8.86 0.91
C LEU A 71 -5.97 7.81 1.91
N ALA A 72 -6.04 6.54 1.60
CA ALA A 72 -5.54 5.47 2.47
C ALA A 72 -4.11 5.02 2.12
N MET A 73 -3.27 5.88 1.50
CA MET A 73 -1.94 5.53 1.02
C MET A 73 -0.87 6.50 1.51
N VAL A 74 0.32 5.94 1.78
CA VAL A 74 1.57 6.69 1.99
C VAL A 74 2.71 5.96 1.27
N ASN A 75 3.60 6.73 0.63
CA ASN A 75 4.80 6.18 0.00
C ASN A 75 6.04 6.74 0.71
N PHE A 76 6.95 5.87 1.06
CA PHE A 76 8.12 6.18 1.85
C PHE A 76 9.27 5.25 1.48
N ARG A 77 10.49 5.58 1.90
CA ARG A 77 11.66 4.73 1.70
C ARG A 77 12.66 4.91 2.85
N TYR A 78 13.39 3.86 3.15
CA TYR A 78 14.55 3.96 4.03
C TYR A 78 15.72 4.54 3.22
N THR A 79 16.42 5.52 3.78
CA THR A 79 17.59 6.16 3.16
C THR A 79 18.70 6.34 4.19
N SER A 80 19.97 6.38 3.74
CA SER A 80 21.09 6.74 4.58
C SER A 80 22.20 7.37 3.73
N GLU A 81 22.91 8.34 4.26
CA GLU A 81 24.00 9.04 3.54
C GLU A 81 25.17 8.11 3.16
N ASP A 82 25.31 6.99 3.82
CA ASP A 82 26.35 5.99 3.58
C ASP A 82 25.95 4.90 2.57
N LEU A 83 24.74 4.95 2.01
CA LEU A 83 24.25 4.06 0.97
C LEU A 83 24.23 4.76 -0.40
N THR A 84 24.59 4.03 -1.46
CA THR A 84 24.32 4.48 -2.83
C THR A 84 22.83 4.39 -3.14
N GLU A 85 22.38 4.98 -4.25
CA GLU A 85 20.97 4.91 -4.66
C GLU A 85 20.55 3.46 -4.98
N GLU A 86 21.45 2.68 -5.63
CA GLU A 86 21.21 1.27 -5.94
C GLU A 86 21.10 0.41 -4.68
N GLU A 87 21.95 0.66 -3.67
CA GLU A 87 21.88 -0.03 -2.39
C GLU A 87 20.66 0.35 -1.59
N THR A 88 20.25 1.62 -1.67
CA THR A 88 19.00 2.10 -1.06
C THR A 88 17.79 1.40 -1.69
N ASP A 89 17.76 1.27 -3.02
CA ASP A 89 16.70 0.56 -3.72
C ASP A 89 16.67 -0.94 -3.35
N LEU A 90 17.84 -1.58 -3.30
CA LEU A 90 17.97 -2.98 -2.89
C LEU A 90 17.53 -3.19 -1.43
N LEU A 91 17.89 -2.27 -0.53
CA LEU A 91 17.48 -2.32 0.86
C LEU A 91 15.95 -2.29 0.98
N ASN A 92 15.30 -1.34 0.32
CA ASN A 92 13.85 -1.20 0.36
C ASN A 92 13.12 -2.43 -0.24
N GLU A 93 13.69 -3.06 -1.28
CA GLU A 93 13.19 -4.32 -1.82
C GLU A 93 13.28 -5.46 -0.79
N LYS A 94 14.46 -5.64 -0.18
CA LYS A 94 14.66 -6.65 0.87
C LYS A 94 13.78 -6.43 2.10
N VAL A 95 13.50 -5.19 2.48
CA VAL A 95 12.55 -4.86 3.57
C VAL A 95 11.15 -5.34 3.20
N SER A 96 10.69 -5.06 1.97
CA SER A 96 9.41 -5.55 1.47
C SER A 96 9.32 -7.08 1.50
N GLU A 97 10.34 -7.76 0.99
CA GLU A 97 10.38 -9.23 1.01
C GLU A 97 10.34 -9.78 2.43
N LYS A 98 11.08 -9.18 3.34
CA LYS A 98 11.17 -9.63 4.73
C LYS A 98 9.86 -9.45 5.50
N ILE A 99 9.17 -8.32 5.34
CA ILE A 99 7.87 -8.12 5.99
C ILE A 99 6.81 -9.06 5.42
N LEU A 100 6.82 -9.32 4.12
CA LEU A 100 5.95 -10.30 3.48
C LEU A 100 6.23 -11.72 3.99
N ALA A 101 7.49 -12.12 4.05
CA ALA A 101 7.90 -13.44 4.54
C ALA A 101 7.56 -13.66 6.03
N SER A 102 7.52 -12.58 6.83
CA SER A 102 7.12 -12.65 8.23
C SER A 102 5.63 -12.98 8.42
N GLY A 103 4.81 -12.78 7.40
CA GLY A 103 3.36 -12.94 7.46
C GLY A 103 2.63 -11.85 8.27
N TYR A 104 3.34 -10.82 8.75
CA TYR A 104 2.77 -9.79 9.60
C TYR A 104 1.99 -8.75 8.80
N ALA A 105 2.57 -8.24 7.71
CA ALA A 105 1.93 -7.26 6.85
C ALA A 105 2.36 -7.42 5.38
N ALA A 106 1.49 -6.99 4.46
CA ALA A 106 1.77 -6.96 3.03
C ALA A 106 2.11 -5.53 2.60
N ILE A 107 3.40 -5.21 2.54
CA ILE A 107 3.91 -3.90 2.12
C ILE A 107 4.79 -4.12 0.89
N PHE A 108 4.36 -3.56 -0.23
CA PHE A 108 4.99 -3.77 -1.52
C PHE A 108 5.84 -2.56 -1.96
N THR A 109 6.80 -2.83 -2.82
CA THR A 109 7.55 -1.77 -3.49
C THR A 109 6.84 -1.27 -4.74
N THR A 110 7.10 -0.01 -5.09
CA THR A 110 6.77 0.58 -6.38
C THR A 110 7.89 1.55 -6.77
N VAL A 111 7.81 2.09 -7.99
CA VAL A 111 8.79 3.09 -8.46
C VAL A 111 8.09 4.44 -8.58
N LEU A 112 8.62 5.45 -7.88
CA LEU A 112 8.18 6.84 -7.98
C LEU A 112 9.39 7.73 -8.29
N ASN A 113 9.29 8.54 -9.34
CA ASN A 113 10.35 9.45 -9.77
C ASN A 113 11.72 8.75 -9.97
N GLY A 114 11.71 7.51 -10.48
CA GLY A 114 12.91 6.70 -10.68
C GLY A 114 13.48 6.04 -9.44
N LYS A 115 12.86 6.22 -8.26
CA LYS A 115 13.30 5.65 -6.97
C LYS A 115 12.37 4.51 -6.55
N LYS A 116 12.94 3.44 -6.01
CA LYS A 116 12.15 2.36 -5.40
C LYS A 116 11.67 2.80 -4.02
N VAL A 117 10.37 2.70 -3.80
CA VAL A 117 9.71 3.11 -2.55
C VAL A 117 8.81 2.00 -2.03
N LEU A 118 8.60 1.99 -0.73
CA LEU A 118 7.60 1.17 -0.07
C LEU A 118 6.25 1.90 -0.07
N ARG A 119 5.17 1.15 -0.18
CA ARG A 119 3.81 1.67 -0.14
C ARG A 119 2.95 0.94 0.88
N ILE A 120 2.36 1.70 1.78
CA ILE A 120 1.26 1.23 2.62
C ILE A 120 -0.05 1.66 1.99
N CYS A 121 -0.99 0.70 1.86
CA CYS A 121 -2.39 0.92 1.54
C CYS A 121 -3.20 0.31 2.68
N ALA A 122 -3.66 1.14 3.61
CA ALA A 122 -4.33 0.69 4.82
C ALA A 122 -5.85 0.76 4.62
N LEU A 123 -6.48 -0.39 4.50
CA LEU A 123 -7.92 -0.48 4.17
C LEU A 123 -8.71 -1.33 5.18
N HIS A 124 -8.05 -2.02 6.12
CA HIS A 124 -8.76 -2.90 7.04
C HIS A 124 -9.43 -2.09 8.15
N PRO A 125 -10.75 -2.18 8.32
CA PRO A 125 -11.51 -1.30 9.23
C PRO A 125 -11.22 -1.54 10.73
N GLU A 126 -10.61 -2.67 11.08
CA GLU A 126 -10.28 -3.02 12.47
C GLU A 126 -8.82 -2.72 12.83
N THR A 127 -7.99 -2.28 11.88
CA THR A 127 -6.61 -1.90 12.15
C THR A 127 -6.57 -0.67 13.04
N THR A 128 -5.83 -0.75 14.13
CA THR A 128 -5.70 0.34 15.09
C THR A 128 -4.49 1.22 14.82
N ARG A 129 -4.41 2.37 15.50
CA ARG A 129 -3.22 3.22 15.49
C ARG A 129 -1.98 2.49 16.04
N ASP A 130 -2.18 1.64 17.06
CA ASP A 130 -1.09 0.86 17.65
C ASP A 130 -0.59 -0.24 16.71
N ASP A 131 -1.49 -0.88 15.95
CA ASP A 131 -1.09 -1.84 14.91
C ASP A 131 -0.24 -1.16 13.84
N MET A 132 -0.64 0.05 13.42
CA MET A 132 0.11 0.83 12.44
C MET A 132 1.50 1.18 12.96
N ARG A 133 1.57 1.68 14.21
CA ARG A 133 2.85 2.00 14.85
C ARG A 133 3.74 0.77 14.99
N THR A 134 3.19 -0.37 15.39
CA THR A 134 3.92 -1.64 15.47
C THR A 134 4.43 -2.07 14.10
N THR A 135 3.62 -1.94 13.04
CA THR A 135 4.04 -2.22 11.67
C THR A 135 5.27 -1.39 11.26
N ILE A 136 5.26 -0.10 11.55
CA ILE A 136 6.39 0.80 11.24
C ILE A 136 7.63 0.42 12.04
N HIS A 137 7.51 0.08 13.33
CA HIS A 137 8.65 -0.37 14.12
C HIS A 137 9.25 -1.71 13.63
N ILE A 138 8.42 -2.63 13.15
CA ILE A 138 8.91 -3.88 12.54
C ILE A 138 9.68 -3.58 11.25
N LEU A 139 9.16 -2.67 10.41
CA LEU A 139 9.87 -2.23 9.19
C LEU A 139 11.22 -1.60 9.53
N ASP A 140 11.27 -0.72 10.54
CA ASP A 140 12.50 -0.07 10.98
C ASP A 140 13.54 -1.10 11.48
N ALA A 141 13.11 -2.06 12.27
CA ALA A 141 13.99 -3.13 12.73
C ALA A 141 14.59 -3.94 11.56
N PHE A 142 13.76 -4.29 10.57
CA PHE A 142 14.22 -5.00 9.37
C PHE A 142 15.17 -4.14 8.52
N ALA A 143 14.84 -2.86 8.33
CA ALA A 143 15.68 -1.94 7.58
C ALA A 143 17.08 -1.77 8.22
N ARG A 144 17.17 -1.59 9.53
CA ARG A 144 18.43 -1.48 10.28
C ARG A 144 19.26 -2.76 10.22
N GLU A 145 18.62 -3.91 10.28
CA GLU A 145 19.31 -5.22 10.16
C GLU A 145 19.92 -5.37 8.75
N ILE A 146 19.13 -5.09 7.70
CA ILE A 146 19.58 -5.18 6.30
C ILE A 146 20.68 -4.15 6.03
N HIS A 147 20.50 -2.91 6.49
CA HIS A 147 21.52 -1.86 6.39
C HIS A 147 22.86 -2.30 7.00
N SER A 148 22.81 -2.89 8.20
CA SER A 148 24.01 -3.39 8.88
C SER A 148 24.68 -4.54 8.10
N SER A 149 23.90 -5.37 7.39
CA SER A 149 24.42 -6.44 6.56
C SER A 149 25.11 -5.91 5.30
N ILE A 150 24.52 -4.93 4.62
CA ILE A 150 25.14 -4.25 3.45
C ILE A 150 26.49 -3.63 3.84
N LYS A 151 26.56 -2.99 5.01
CA LYS A 151 27.82 -2.41 5.51
C LYS A 151 28.91 -3.47 5.76
N LYS A 152 28.55 -4.62 6.31
CA LYS A 152 29.51 -5.71 6.56
C LYS A 152 30.05 -6.29 5.27
N GLU A 153 29.21 -6.45 4.24
CA GLU A 153 29.64 -6.95 2.93
C GLU A 153 30.64 -6.01 2.21
N ARG A 154 30.63 -4.70 2.53
CA ARG A 154 31.61 -3.73 2.01
C ARG A 154 32.97 -3.80 2.68
N LEU A 155 33.06 -4.30 3.89
CA LEU A 155 34.33 -4.41 4.62
C LEU A 155 34.99 -5.75 4.24
N PRO A 156 36.10 -5.79 3.47
CA PRO A 156 36.81 -7.02 3.21
C PRO A 156 37.28 -7.62 4.54
N GLU A 157 37.05 -8.92 4.71
CA GLU A 157 37.67 -9.68 5.82
C GLU A 157 39.18 -9.42 5.80
N LYS A 158 39.70 -8.88 6.90
CA LYS A 158 41.15 -8.69 7.12
C LYS A 158 41.79 -9.99 7.56
#